data_c7aaff76e0a0653e8c9a83397601a4bb
#
_entry.id   c7aaff76e0a0653e8c9a83397601a4bb
#
_cell.length_a   1.000
_cell.length_b   1.000
_cell.length_c   1.000
_cell.angle_alpha   90.00
_cell.angle_beta   90.00
_cell.angle_gamma   90.00
#
_symmetry.space_group_name_H-M   'P 1'
#
loop_
_entity.id
_entity.type
_entity.pdbx_description
1 polymer ?
#
loop_
_entity_poly.entity_id
_entity_poly.type
_entity_poly.pdbx_seq_one_letter_code
_entity_poly.pdbx_strand_id
1 'polypeptide(L)'
;DEARRAAMGAAAVRAAKAVGYVGAGTVEFIADRDGTFYFMEMNTRLQVEHPVTEAITGQDLVEWQLRVASGERLPKLQHELAIDGHAFEARLYAEDPARDFLPATGRLDTLVFPADARIDTGVRQGDSVTIHYDPMIAKLIVHGASRAAALAKLATALERVRIAGVANNVSFLAAVARHKAFAAGEIDTGFIARHRDALVPPAAPVDDTTLALAALGVLRARAEPDAASPWTRLEGWQLNGSAHDTLVFADGDRQVTLVAHFVAGGYRLILPGGPVDASATLGPDGALAATIDGYRRHADIVRHGAELTVFQGAVARTLVVVDRLAAADRSGEGLGRLIAPMPGRIVAVHVAAGQAVLRGQKLVVLEAMKMEHTILAPADGIVSRVRFAAGDQAAEGDEVVACEEPRERK
;
A
#
# COMPACT_ATOMS: atom_id res chain seq x y z
N ASP A 1 -15.92 -1.76 31.10
CA ASP A 1 -16.78 -1.05 32.04
C ASP A 1 -15.96 0.02 32.81
N GLU A 2 -16.64 0.91 33.51
CA GLU A 2 -16.03 2.04 34.23
C GLU A 2 -15.17 1.58 35.42
N ALA A 3 -15.60 0.53 36.13
CA ALA A 3 -14.88 0.01 37.27
C ALA A 3 -13.50 -0.55 36.87
N ARG A 4 -13.45 -1.31 35.79
CA ARG A 4 -12.19 -1.83 35.23
C ARG A 4 -11.29 -0.70 34.78
N ARG A 5 -11.85 0.29 34.09
CA ARG A 5 -11.10 1.46 33.62
C ARG A 5 -10.48 2.23 34.80
N ALA A 6 -11.25 2.45 35.86
CA ALA A 6 -10.75 3.10 37.06
C ALA A 6 -9.63 2.30 37.75
N ALA A 7 -9.79 0.97 37.85
CA ALA A 7 -8.78 0.09 38.43
C ALA A 7 -7.46 0.08 37.62
N MET A 8 -7.55 -0.04 36.30
CA MET A 8 -6.37 0.02 35.43
C MET A 8 -5.71 1.40 35.45
N GLY A 9 -6.49 2.48 35.42
CA GLY A 9 -5.98 3.84 35.53
C GLY A 9 -5.26 4.10 36.85
N ALA A 10 -5.83 3.64 37.95
CA ALA A 10 -5.18 3.72 39.28
C ALA A 10 -3.87 2.91 39.34
N ALA A 11 -3.81 1.74 38.70
CA ALA A 11 -2.58 0.95 38.62
C ALA A 11 -1.52 1.65 37.77
N ALA A 12 -1.89 2.25 36.65
CA ALA A 12 -0.98 3.04 35.79
C ALA A 12 -0.40 4.25 36.53
N VAL A 13 -1.23 5.00 37.24
CA VAL A 13 -0.79 6.14 38.07
C VAL A 13 0.18 5.70 39.18
N ARG A 14 -0.08 4.54 39.83
CA ARG A 14 0.84 4.03 40.87
C ARG A 14 2.18 3.64 40.26
N ALA A 15 2.18 2.98 39.08
CA ALA A 15 3.41 2.59 38.38
C ALA A 15 4.26 3.82 38.02
N ALA A 16 3.65 4.84 37.41
CA ALA A 16 4.35 6.08 37.03
C ALA A 16 4.92 6.81 38.28
N LYS A 17 4.14 6.91 39.37
CA LYS A 17 4.59 7.55 40.63
C LYS A 17 5.73 6.76 41.28
N ALA A 18 5.72 5.42 41.22
CA ALA A 18 6.75 4.59 41.85
C ALA A 18 8.15 4.84 41.29
N VAL A 19 8.22 5.24 40.01
CA VAL A 19 9.49 5.54 39.29
C VAL A 19 9.72 7.06 39.15
N GLY A 20 8.88 7.90 39.73
CA GLY A 20 9.00 9.37 39.65
C GLY A 20 8.93 9.89 38.20
N TYR A 21 8.11 9.25 37.37
CA TYR A 21 8.05 9.58 35.93
C TYR A 21 7.42 10.95 35.69
N VAL A 22 8.06 11.75 34.84
CA VAL A 22 7.57 13.03 34.34
C VAL A 22 7.60 13.05 32.82
N GLY A 23 6.50 13.40 32.19
CA GLY A 23 6.33 13.44 30.74
C GLY A 23 5.15 12.60 30.26
N ALA A 24 4.94 12.57 28.95
CA ALA A 24 3.94 11.70 28.34
C ALA A 24 4.40 10.25 28.38
N GLY A 25 3.50 9.35 28.73
CA GLY A 25 3.80 7.91 28.78
C GLY A 25 2.54 7.07 28.74
N THR A 26 2.71 5.79 28.43
CA THR A 26 1.62 4.81 28.38
C THR A 26 2.02 3.58 29.19
N VAL A 27 1.15 3.17 30.10
CA VAL A 27 1.28 1.89 30.81
C VAL A 27 0.42 0.86 30.12
N GLU A 28 1.03 -0.24 29.68
CA GLU A 28 0.37 -1.32 28.97
C GLU A 28 0.04 -2.48 29.89
N PHE A 29 -1.14 -3.04 29.71
CA PHE A 29 -1.64 -4.17 30.44
C PHE A 29 -2.13 -5.24 29.47
N ILE A 30 -1.88 -6.51 29.80
CA ILE A 30 -2.59 -7.62 29.20
C ILE A 30 -3.81 -7.94 30.07
N ALA A 31 -4.98 -8.13 29.44
CA ALA A 31 -6.23 -8.40 30.12
C ALA A 31 -6.83 -9.71 29.63
N ASP A 32 -7.28 -10.56 30.56
CA ASP A 32 -8.00 -11.79 30.25
C ASP A 32 -9.52 -11.49 30.10
N ARG A 33 -10.24 -12.48 29.59
CA ARG A 33 -11.69 -12.42 29.35
C ARG A 33 -12.50 -12.22 30.63
N ASP A 34 -12.04 -12.77 31.76
CA ASP A 34 -12.66 -12.59 33.09
C ASP A 34 -12.48 -11.17 33.67
N GLY A 35 -11.63 -10.36 33.02
CA GLY A 35 -11.36 -8.99 33.42
C GLY A 35 -10.12 -8.81 34.30
N THR A 36 -9.44 -9.89 34.65
CA THR A 36 -8.12 -9.83 35.29
C THR A 36 -7.13 -9.18 34.34
N PHE A 37 -6.30 -8.26 34.84
CA PHE A 37 -5.28 -7.60 34.05
C PHE A 37 -3.92 -7.62 34.73
N TYR A 38 -2.86 -7.64 33.93
CA TYR A 38 -1.48 -7.72 34.38
C TYR A 38 -0.65 -6.65 33.71
N PHE A 39 0.26 -6.03 34.45
CA PHE A 39 1.22 -5.05 33.92
C PHE A 39 2.15 -5.75 32.90
N MET A 40 2.33 -5.12 31.75
CA MET A 40 3.29 -5.56 30.73
C MET A 40 4.52 -4.65 30.73
N GLU A 41 4.34 -3.39 30.34
CA GLU A 41 5.42 -2.43 30.23
C GLU A 41 4.92 -0.99 30.40
N MET A 42 5.86 -0.08 30.51
CA MET A 42 5.61 1.35 30.42
C MET A 42 6.43 1.94 29.28
N ASN A 43 5.76 2.51 28.30
CA ASN A 43 6.39 3.30 27.24
C ASN A 43 6.61 4.72 27.76
N THR A 44 7.88 5.09 27.98
CA THR A 44 8.26 6.40 28.52
C THR A 44 8.42 7.45 27.43
N ARG A 45 7.44 7.53 26.54
CA ARG A 45 7.36 8.45 25.40
C ARG A 45 5.92 8.67 25.00
N LEU A 46 5.68 9.68 24.17
CA LEU A 46 4.41 9.81 23.46
C LEU A 46 4.20 8.62 22.53
N GLN A 47 3.02 8.04 22.52
CA GLN A 47 2.65 6.94 21.62
C GLN A 47 2.29 7.46 20.22
N VAL A 48 2.48 6.62 19.22
CA VAL A 48 2.11 6.95 17.84
C VAL A 48 0.61 7.26 17.74
N GLU A 49 -0.22 6.51 18.46
CA GLU A 49 -1.68 6.60 18.49
C GLU A 49 -2.26 7.68 19.42
N HIS A 50 -1.44 8.61 19.95
CA HIS A 50 -1.92 9.73 20.76
C HIS A 50 -3.05 10.54 20.11
N PRO A 51 -3.13 10.67 18.76
CA PRO A 51 -4.22 11.43 18.14
C PRO A 51 -5.62 10.88 18.42
N VAL A 52 -5.75 9.59 18.71
CA VAL A 52 -7.04 9.00 19.14
C VAL A 52 -7.46 9.59 20.49
N THR A 53 -6.53 9.64 21.45
CA THR A 53 -6.77 10.26 22.77
C THR A 53 -7.08 11.74 22.63
N GLU A 54 -6.33 12.47 21.81
CA GLU A 54 -6.57 13.88 21.52
C GLU A 54 -7.96 14.11 20.94
N ALA A 55 -8.35 13.31 19.95
CA ALA A 55 -9.64 13.45 19.26
C ALA A 55 -10.84 13.22 20.18
N ILE A 56 -10.75 12.30 21.16
CA ILE A 56 -11.87 12.00 22.07
C ILE A 56 -11.85 12.82 23.36
N THR A 57 -10.75 13.51 23.69
CA THR A 57 -10.64 14.32 24.92
C THR A 57 -10.53 15.82 24.65
N GLY A 58 -10.30 16.20 23.40
CA GLY A 58 -10.09 17.59 23.01
C GLY A 58 -8.82 18.21 23.57
N GLN A 59 -7.80 17.38 23.89
CA GLN A 59 -6.51 17.84 24.39
C GLN A 59 -5.45 17.77 23.30
N ASP A 60 -4.41 18.59 23.39
CA ASP A 60 -3.19 18.52 22.62
C ASP A 60 -2.05 18.00 23.51
N LEU A 61 -1.70 16.73 23.34
CA LEU A 61 -0.70 16.08 24.19
C LEU A 61 0.72 16.55 23.87
N VAL A 62 0.99 17.00 22.66
CA VAL A 62 2.27 17.57 22.27
C VAL A 62 2.45 18.95 22.94
N GLU A 63 1.43 19.79 22.90
CA GLU A 63 1.43 21.04 23.66
C GLU A 63 1.67 20.79 25.16
N TRP A 64 1.01 19.80 25.73
CA TRP A 64 1.19 19.44 27.13
C TRP A 64 2.62 19.03 27.47
N GLN A 65 3.29 18.28 26.57
CA GLN A 65 4.70 17.92 26.74
C GLN A 65 5.59 19.18 26.80
N LEU A 66 5.34 20.15 25.92
CA LEU A 66 6.11 21.42 25.89
C LEU A 66 5.87 22.25 27.16
N ARG A 67 4.63 22.35 27.64
CA ARG A 67 4.28 23.03 28.87
C ARG A 67 4.95 22.40 30.10
N VAL A 68 4.87 21.07 30.21
CA VAL A 68 5.50 20.33 31.32
C VAL A 68 7.02 20.46 31.26
N ALA A 69 7.63 20.39 30.08
CA ALA A 69 9.06 20.62 29.92
C ALA A 69 9.50 22.04 30.28
N SER A 70 8.62 23.02 30.14
CA SER A 70 8.83 24.42 30.59
C SER A 70 8.61 24.62 32.06
N GLY A 71 8.27 23.57 32.82
CA GLY A 71 8.02 23.64 34.27
C GLY A 71 6.60 24.04 34.64
N GLU A 72 5.68 24.10 33.69
CA GLU A 72 4.27 24.41 33.98
C GLU A 72 3.57 23.20 34.60
N ARG A 73 2.48 23.48 35.32
CA ARG A 73 1.56 22.41 35.76
C ARG A 73 0.73 21.90 34.59
N LEU A 74 0.21 20.67 34.72
CA LEU A 74 -0.74 20.12 33.75
C LEU A 74 -1.92 21.08 33.55
N PRO A 75 -2.35 21.36 32.32
CA PRO A 75 -3.45 22.28 32.00
C PRO A 75 -4.79 21.85 32.56
N LYS A 76 -5.02 20.56 32.79
CA LYS A 76 -6.23 19.97 33.36
C LYS A 76 -5.91 18.86 34.36
N LEU A 77 -6.80 18.70 35.30
CA LEU A 77 -6.79 17.59 36.26
C LEU A 77 -7.62 16.41 35.70
N GLN A 78 -7.41 15.21 36.25
CA GLN A 78 -8.06 13.98 35.78
C GLN A 78 -9.60 14.08 35.73
N HIS A 79 -10.23 14.74 36.72
CA HIS A 79 -11.68 14.88 36.80
C HIS A 79 -12.28 15.92 35.84
N GLU A 80 -11.43 16.72 35.17
CA GLU A 80 -11.83 17.70 34.16
C GLU A 80 -11.79 17.12 32.75
N LEU A 81 -11.31 15.89 32.62
CA LEU A 81 -11.24 15.18 31.33
C LEU A 81 -12.50 14.36 31.11
N ALA A 82 -13.09 14.53 29.96
CA ALA A 82 -14.24 13.75 29.52
C ALA A 82 -13.94 13.10 28.16
N ILE A 83 -14.57 11.96 27.90
CA ILE A 83 -14.53 11.32 26.60
C ILE A 83 -15.75 11.75 25.82
N ASP A 84 -15.51 12.28 24.61
CA ASP A 84 -16.53 12.62 23.64
C ASP A 84 -16.39 11.75 22.38
N GLY A 85 -17.41 10.94 22.11
CA GLY A 85 -17.48 10.09 20.93
C GLY A 85 -16.43 8.98 20.87
N HIS A 86 -16.03 8.66 19.65
CA HIS A 86 -15.06 7.63 19.32
C HIS A 86 -14.12 8.09 18.21
N ALA A 87 -12.87 7.64 18.24
CA ALA A 87 -11.93 7.90 17.18
C ALA A 87 -11.26 6.61 16.70
N PHE A 88 -10.81 6.62 15.46
CA PHE A 88 -9.94 5.61 14.89
C PHE A 88 -8.72 6.27 14.28
N GLU A 89 -7.59 5.61 14.42
CA GLU A 89 -6.37 5.92 13.68
C GLU A 89 -6.01 4.71 12.81
N ALA A 90 -5.72 4.97 11.54
CA ALA A 90 -5.13 4.00 10.63
C ALA A 90 -3.70 4.45 10.30
N ARG A 91 -2.73 3.56 10.50
CA ARG A 91 -1.34 3.77 10.10
C ARG A 91 -1.16 3.28 8.67
N LEU A 92 -0.90 4.21 7.78
CA LEU A 92 -0.63 3.92 6.37
C LEU A 92 0.84 3.60 6.20
N TYR A 93 1.15 2.36 5.81
CA TYR A 93 2.49 1.85 5.67
C TYR A 93 2.81 1.52 4.21
N ALA A 94 4.06 1.76 3.81
CA ALA A 94 4.63 1.19 2.61
C ALA A 94 5.01 -0.27 2.87
N GLU A 95 4.02 -1.17 2.74
CA GLU A 95 4.16 -2.61 2.96
C GLU A 95 3.21 -3.37 2.04
N ASP A 96 3.56 -4.60 1.69
CA ASP A 96 2.77 -5.46 0.81
C ASP A 96 1.99 -6.52 1.62
N PRO A 97 0.67 -6.34 1.85
CA PRO A 97 -0.15 -7.31 2.57
C PRO A 97 -0.18 -8.69 1.92
N ALA A 98 -0.07 -8.77 0.57
CA ALA A 98 -0.07 -10.05 -0.15
C ALA A 98 1.22 -10.85 0.09
N ARG A 99 2.30 -10.16 0.46
CA ARG A 99 3.61 -10.73 0.76
C ARG A 99 3.92 -10.66 2.26
N ASP A 100 2.96 -11.02 3.10
CA ASP A 100 3.09 -11.02 4.57
C ASP A 100 3.56 -9.68 5.16
N PHE A 101 3.06 -8.57 4.61
CA PHE A 101 3.37 -7.20 5.05
C PHE A 101 4.87 -6.86 4.95
N LEU A 102 5.56 -7.44 3.95
CA LEU A 102 6.94 -7.05 3.67
C LEU A 102 7.03 -5.55 3.38
N PRO A 103 7.99 -4.83 4.01
CA PRO A 103 8.20 -3.42 3.73
C PRO A 103 8.54 -3.19 2.26
N ALA A 104 7.93 -2.15 1.68
CA ALA A 104 8.22 -1.68 0.34
C ALA A 104 8.98 -0.36 0.40
N THR A 105 9.88 -0.18 -0.54
CA THR A 105 10.60 1.08 -0.72
C THR A 105 10.38 1.61 -2.12
N GLY A 106 10.59 2.88 -2.32
CA GLY A 106 10.39 3.51 -3.62
C GLY A 106 9.95 4.95 -3.46
N ARG A 107 9.67 5.59 -4.58
CA ARG A 107 9.19 6.95 -4.64
C ARG A 107 7.67 6.99 -4.50
N LEU A 108 7.17 7.94 -3.73
CA LEU A 108 5.73 8.24 -3.63
C LEU A 108 5.31 9.10 -4.84
N ASP A 109 5.05 8.45 -5.97
CA ASP A 109 4.71 9.15 -7.22
C ASP A 109 3.37 9.88 -7.10
N THR A 110 2.46 9.31 -6.33
CA THR A 110 1.20 9.96 -5.94
C THR A 110 0.98 9.77 -4.46
N LEU A 111 0.63 10.88 -3.78
CA LEU A 111 0.25 10.89 -2.38
C LEU A 111 -0.87 11.91 -2.17
N VAL A 112 -2.12 11.44 -2.14
CA VAL A 112 -3.30 12.26 -1.94
C VAL A 112 -4.10 11.74 -0.76
N PHE A 113 -4.46 12.64 0.14
CA PHE A 113 -5.26 12.35 1.32
C PHE A 113 -6.60 13.07 1.29
N PRO A 114 -7.64 12.52 1.95
CA PRO A 114 -8.93 13.19 2.09
C PRO A 114 -8.80 14.44 2.98
N ALA A 115 -9.44 15.53 2.55
CA ALA A 115 -9.36 16.82 3.26
C ALA A 115 -10.18 16.87 4.57
N ASP A 116 -11.10 15.93 4.78
CA ASP A 116 -12.02 15.86 5.93
C ASP A 116 -11.57 14.85 7.00
N ALA A 117 -10.32 14.38 6.95
CA ALA A 117 -9.67 13.60 7.98
C ALA A 117 -8.42 14.34 8.48
N ARG A 118 -8.04 14.11 9.74
CA ARG A 118 -6.73 14.54 10.24
C ARG A 118 -5.67 13.60 9.67
N ILE A 119 -4.63 14.19 9.09
CA ILE A 119 -3.49 13.46 8.54
C ILE A 119 -2.22 13.95 9.21
N ASP A 120 -1.54 13.05 9.91
CA ASP A 120 -0.21 13.30 10.46
C ASP A 120 0.80 12.56 9.58
N THR A 121 1.63 13.29 8.86
CA THR A 121 2.61 12.71 7.91
C THR A 121 3.94 13.46 7.96
N GLY A 122 5.03 12.73 7.76
CA GLY A 122 6.38 13.27 7.63
C GLY A 122 6.89 13.27 6.19
N VAL A 123 6.06 12.84 5.22
CA VAL A 123 6.45 12.72 3.80
C VAL A 123 5.47 13.44 2.90
N ARG A 124 5.90 13.76 1.68
CA ARG A 124 5.13 14.44 0.64
C ARG A 124 5.18 13.64 -0.65
N GLN A 125 4.28 13.96 -1.57
CA GLN A 125 4.37 13.44 -2.93
C GLN A 125 5.73 13.77 -3.54
N GLY A 126 6.38 12.79 -4.13
CA GLY A 126 7.72 12.88 -4.70
C GLY A 126 8.85 12.47 -3.75
N ASP A 127 8.60 12.36 -2.44
CA ASP A 127 9.57 11.81 -1.48
C ASP A 127 9.74 10.30 -1.69
N SER A 128 10.82 9.75 -1.12
CA SER A 128 11.12 8.32 -1.19
C SER A 128 11.01 7.66 0.18
N VAL A 129 10.34 6.52 0.22
CA VAL A 129 10.39 5.60 1.36
C VAL A 129 11.69 4.79 1.23
N THR A 130 12.51 4.82 2.28
CA THR A 130 13.84 4.20 2.27
C THR A 130 13.95 3.14 3.36
N ILE A 131 14.99 2.30 3.28
CA ILE A 131 15.29 1.26 4.27
C ILE A 131 15.78 1.81 5.63
N HIS A 132 16.10 3.10 5.71
CA HIS A 132 16.75 3.68 6.88
C HIS A 132 15.79 4.12 7.98
N TYR A 133 14.50 4.24 7.65
CA TYR A 133 13.44 4.70 8.55
C TYR A 133 12.28 3.72 8.55
N ASP A 134 11.35 3.91 9.49
CA ASP A 134 10.07 3.21 9.53
C ASP A 134 9.29 3.47 8.22
N PRO A 135 8.70 2.45 7.59
CA PRO A 135 7.97 2.60 6.33
C PRO A 135 6.61 3.29 6.48
N MET A 136 6.30 3.87 7.63
CA MET A 136 5.04 4.59 7.86
C MET A 136 4.98 5.86 7.01
N ILE A 137 3.98 5.93 6.13
CA ILE A 137 3.72 7.08 5.25
C ILE A 137 2.95 8.16 6.00
N ALA A 138 1.88 7.77 6.70
CA ALA A 138 1.01 8.69 7.41
C ALA A 138 0.16 7.97 8.46
N LYS A 139 -0.41 8.76 9.37
CA LYS A 139 -1.55 8.37 10.18
C LYS A 139 -2.78 9.09 9.67
N LEU A 140 -3.87 8.35 9.51
CA LEU A 140 -5.19 8.88 9.15
C LEU A 140 -6.10 8.73 10.36
N ILE A 141 -6.60 9.84 10.88
CA ILE A 141 -7.39 9.90 12.10
C ILE A 141 -8.78 10.46 11.78
N VAL A 142 -9.80 9.79 12.30
CA VAL A 142 -11.20 10.20 12.19
C VAL A 142 -11.90 10.15 13.54
N HIS A 143 -12.88 11.04 13.74
CA HIS A 143 -13.71 11.10 14.92
C HIS A 143 -15.19 11.05 14.57
N GLY A 144 -16.00 10.43 15.40
CA GLY A 144 -17.45 10.36 15.25
C GLY A 144 -18.17 10.26 16.58
N ALA A 145 -19.44 10.66 16.64
CA ALA A 145 -20.25 10.61 17.86
C ALA A 145 -20.44 9.19 18.42
N SER A 146 -20.21 8.17 17.61
CA SER A 146 -20.25 6.76 18.02
C SER A 146 -19.17 5.97 17.31
N ARG A 147 -18.86 4.75 17.81
CA ARG A 147 -17.93 3.83 17.16
C ARG A 147 -18.32 3.53 15.72
N ALA A 148 -19.60 3.29 15.46
CA ALA A 148 -20.12 3.02 14.12
C ALA A 148 -19.94 4.24 13.18
N ALA A 149 -20.21 5.46 13.66
CA ALA A 149 -20.04 6.68 12.89
C ALA A 149 -18.55 6.95 12.58
N ALA A 150 -17.66 6.77 13.55
CA ALA A 150 -16.22 6.92 13.34
C ALA A 150 -15.68 5.88 12.36
N LEU A 151 -16.14 4.61 12.47
CA LEU A 151 -15.74 3.53 11.56
C LEU A 151 -16.20 3.77 10.13
N ALA A 152 -17.44 4.26 9.92
CA ALA A 152 -17.94 4.63 8.61
C ALA A 152 -17.09 5.75 7.97
N LYS A 153 -16.71 6.76 8.78
CA LYS A 153 -15.80 7.83 8.32
C LYS A 153 -14.44 7.27 7.93
N LEU A 154 -13.88 6.33 8.73
CA LEU A 154 -12.60 5.69 8.43
C LEU A 154 -12.67 4.97 7.08
N ALA A 155 -13.69 4.12 6.87
CA ALA A 155 -13.86 3.40 5.63
C ALA A 155 -13.97 4.33 4.43
N THR A 156 -14.75 5.42 4.53
CA THR A 156 -14.90 6.42 3.47
C THR A 156 -13.60 7.20 3.23
N ALA A 157 -12.86 7.54 4.28
CA ALA A 157 -11.59 8.24 4.14
C ALA A 157 -10.54 7.39 3.43
N LEU A 158 -10.43 6.11 3.80
CA LEU A 158 -9.51 5.16 3.16
C LEU A 158 -9.80 4.97 1.66
N GLU A 159 -11.08 5.04 1.24
CA GLU A 159 -11.45 4.98 -0.19
C GLU A 159 -10.93 6.15 -1.02
N ARG A 160 -10.59 7.26 -0.37
CA ARG A 160 -10.11 8.48 -1.03
C ARG A 160 -8.60 8.69 -0.90
N VAL A 161 -7.91 7.82 -0.18
CA VAL A 161 -6.44 7.81 -0.17
C VAL A 161 -5.92 7.32 -1.52
N ARG A 162 -4.94 8.03 -2.08
CA ARG A 162 -4.24 7.63 -3.31
C ARG A 162 -2.75 7.59 -3.04
N ILE A 163 -2.19 6.40 -3.06
CA ILE A 163 -0.75 6.15 -2.91
C ILE A 163 -0.32 5.27 -4.09
N ALA A 164 0.60 5.79 -4.92
CA ALA A 164 1.20 5.06 -6.03
C ALA A 164 2.72 5.22 -6.02
N GLY A 165 3.42 4.26 -6.63
CA GLY A 165 4.89 4.16 -6.66
C GLY A 165 5.46 3.21 -5.61
N VAL A 166 4.69 2.86 -4.56
CA VAL A 166 5.06 1.86 -3.56
C VAL A 166 3.87 0.96 -3.23
N ALA A 167 4.13 -0.31 -2.92
CA ALA A 167 3.12 -1.17 -2.31
C ALA A 167 2.71 -0.59 -0.96
N ASN A 168 1.43 -0.67 -0.60
CA ASN A 168 0.91 -0.08 0.62
C ASN A 168 -0.28 -0.86 1.18
N ASN A 169 -0.62 -0.61 2.45
CA ASN A 169 -1.65 -1.35 3.17
C ASN A 169 -3.06 -0.73 3.13
N VAL A 170 -3.32 0.26 2.29
CA VAL A 170 -4.61 1.00 2.26
C VAL A 170 -5.79 0.07 2.00
N SER A 171 -5.69 -0.83 1.01
CA SER A 171 -6.76 -1.78 0.67
C SER A 171 -7.06 -2.75 1.81
N PHE A 172 -6.03 -3.23 2.50
CA PHE A 172 -6.14 -4.07 3.69
C PHE A 172 -6.86 -3.32 4.82
N LEU A 173 -6.45 -2.09 5.13
CA LEU A 173 -7.09 -1.27 6.16
C LEU A 173 -8.56 -0.99 5.85
N ALA A 174 -8.90 -0.74 4.58
CA ALA A 174 -10.27 -0.57 4.15
C ALA A 174 -11.10 -1.85 4.29
N ALA A 175 -10.51 -3.01 3.99
CA ALA A 175 -11.13 -4.31 4.22
C ALA A 175 -11.40 -4.55 5.71
N VAL A 176 -10.43 -4.24 6.59
CA VAL A 176 -10.60 -4.30 8.05
C VAL A 176 -11.74 -3.39 8.50
N ALA A 177 -11.75 -2.12 8.06
CA ALA A 177 -12.77 -1.16 8.46
C ALA A 177 -14.20 -1.58 8.08
N ARG A 178 -14.34 -2.36 6.99
CA ARG A 178 -15.62 -2.89 6.52
C ARG A 178 -15.98 -4.27 7.07
N HIS A 179 -15.05 -4.93 7.74
CA HIS A 179 -15.27 -6.29 8.22
C HIS A 179 -16.30 -6.32 9.36
N LYS A 180 -17.30 -7.21 9.26
CA LYS A 180 -18.42 -7.29 10.22
C LYS A 180 -17.96 -7.54 11.66
N ALA A 181 -17.03 -8.46 11.88
CA ALA A 181 -16.50 -8.75 13.21
C ALA A 181 -15.72 -7.56 13.78
N PHE A 182 -14.96 -6.80 12.93
CA PHE A 182 -14.31 -5.56 13.37
C PHE A 182 -15.35 -4.49 13.76
N ALA A 183 -16.42 -4.36 12.98
CA ALA A 183 -17.53 -3.44 13.29
C ALA A 183 -18.22 -3.82 14.61
N ALA A 184 -18.40 -5.10 14.89
CA ALA A 184 -18.98 -5.62 16.14
C ALA A 184 -18.03 -5.50 17.34
N GLY A 185 -16.73 -5.20 17.12
CA GLY A 185 -15.74 -5.17 18.20
C GLY A 185 -15.19 -6.54 18.61
N GLU A 186 -15.41 -7.57 17.81
CA GLU A 186 -14.91 -8.93 18.01
C GLU A 186 -13.43 -9.02 17.60
N ILE A 187 -12.57 -8.35 18.38
CA ILE A 187 -11.16 -8.15 18.03
C ILE A 187 -10.30 -8.83 19.09
N ASP A 188 -9.35 -9.63 18.61
CA ASP A 188 -8.26 -10.19 19.40
C ASP A 188 -7.00 -10.31 18.53
N THR A 189 -5.90 -10.79 19.11
CA THR A 189 -4.61 -10.98 18.43
C THR A 189 -4.67 -11.96 17.24
N GLY A 190 -5.67 -12.84 17.20
CA GLY A 190 -5.90 -13.79 16.09
C GLY A 190 -6.83 -13.26 14.98
N PHE A 191 -7.34 -12.02 15.09
CA PHE A 191 -8.32 -11.49 14.16
C PHE A 191 -7.87 -11.55 12.70
N ILE A 192 -6.66 -11.05 12.39
CA ILE A 192 -6.12 -11.04 11.03
C ILE A 192 -5.95 -12.45 10.49
N ALA A 193 -5.40 -13.36 11.29
CA ALA A 193 -5.18 -14.74 10.87
C ALA A 193 -6.50 -15.47 10.54
N ARG A 194 -7.55 -15.27 11.37
CA ARG A 194 -8.88 -15.88 11.14
C ARG A 194 -9.60 -15.36 9.91
N HIS A 195 -9.34 -14.12 9.52
CA HIS A 195 -10.07 -13.44 8.44
C HIS A 195 -9.17 -13.12 7.24
N ARG A 196 -7.99 -13.77 7.16
CA ARG A 196 -6.96 -13.46 6.16
C ARG A 196 -7.49 -13.41 4.74
N ASP A 197 -8.27 -14.41 4.32
CA ASP A 197 -8.79 -14.52 2.95
C ASP A 197 -9.75 -13.37 2.59
N ALA A 198 -10.47 -12.83 3.57
CA ALA A 198 -11.36 -11.69 3.38
C ALA A 198 -10.61 -10.35 3.43
N LEU A 199 -9.54 -10.27 4.22
CA LEU A 199 -8.76 -9.04 4.43
C LEU A 199 -7.67 -8.87 3.38
N VAL A 200 -7.06 -9.97 2.94
CA VAL A 200 -6.01 -10.02 1.91
C VAL A 200 -6.38 -11.15 0.94
N PRO A 201 -7.36 -10.92 0.06
CA PRO A 201 -7.74 -11.93 -0.92
C PRO A 201 -6.56 -12.27 -1.83
N PRO A 202 -6.45 -13.54 -2.29
CA PRO A 202 -5.43 -13.93 -3.25
C PRO A 202 -5.43 -13.01 -4.48
N ALA A 203 -4.25 -12.73 -5.01
CA ALA A 203 -4.12 -11.92 -6.22
C ALA A 203 -4.89 -12.56 -7.38
N ALA A 204 -6.00 -11.94 -7.75
CA ALA A 204 -6.76 -12.34 -8.94
C ALA A 204 -6.19 -11.63 -10.18
N PRO A 205 -6.30 -12.24 -11.37
CA PRO A 205 -6.03 -11.54 -12.62
C PRO A 205 -6.84 -10.24 -12.69
N VAL A 206 -6.29 -9.24 -13.37
CA VAL A 206 -7.02 -7.99 -13.60
C VAL A 206 -8.34 -8.27 -14.33
N ASP A 207 -9.42 -7.69 -13.82
CA ASP A 207 -10.75 -7.85 -14.40
C ASP A 207 -10.96 -6.93 -15.62
N ASP A 208 -11.97 -7.24 -16.43
CA ASP A 208 -12.28 -6.52 -17.65
C ASP A 208 -12.69 -5.05 -17.37
N THR A 209 -13.33 -4.77 -16.24
CA THR A 209 -13.69 -3.39 -15.87
C THR A 209 -12.44 -2.56 -15.61
N THR A 210 -11.49 -3.09 -14.86
CA THR A 210 -10.20 -2.44 -14.58
C THR A 210 -9.39 -2.27 -15.86
N LEU A 211 -9.37 -3.27 -16.75
CA LEU A 211 -8.73 -3.17 -18.07
C LEU A 211 -9.37 -2.09 -18.94
N ALA A 212 -10.70 -2.01 -18.97
CA ALA A 212 -11.42 -0.98 -19.71
C ALA A 212 -11.09 0.42 -19.19
N LEU A 213 -11.08 0.61 -17.86
CA LEU A 213 -10.71 1.88 -17.24
C LEU A 213 -9.26 2.26 -17.54
N ALA A 214 -8.33 1.31 -17.47
CA ALA A 214 -6.93 1.51 -17.83
C ALA A 214 -6.78 1.94 -19.30
N ALA A 215 -7.47 1.23 -20.21
CA ALA A 215 -7.46 1.55 -21.63
C ALA A 215 -8.03 2.95 -21.90
N LEU A 216 -9.17 3.28 -21.31
CA LEU A 216 -9.79 4.60 -21.41
C LEU A 216 -8.86 5.69 -20.86
N GLY A 217 -8.19 5.45 -19.74
CA GLY A 217 -7.19 6.35 -19.18
C GLY A 217 -6.05 6.63 -20.16
N VAL A 218 -5.48 5.59 -20.78
CA VAL A 218 -4.42 5.75 -21.80
C VAL A 218 -4.91 6.48 -23.03
N LEU A 219 -6.08 6.11 -23.57
CA LEU A 219 -6.63 6.70 -24.77
C LEU A 219 -7.00 8.17 -24.56
N ARG A 220 -7.62 8.51 -23.43
CA ARG A 220 -8.01 9.89 -23.11
C ARG A 220 -6.82 10.78 -22.78
N ALA A 221 -5.76 10.23 -22.13
CA ALA A 221 -4.53 10.99 -21.89
C ALA A 221 -3.75 11.34 -23.18
N ARG A 222 -3.93 10.58 -24.25
CA ARG A 222 -3.34 10.86 -25.57
C ARG A 222 -4.17 11.84 -26.39
N ALA A 223 -5.47 11.98 -26.10
CA ALA A 223 -6.35 12.88 -26.83
C ALA A 223 -6.06 14.31 -26.40
N GLU A 224 -5.78 15.19 -27.36
CA GLU A 224 -5.68 16.63 -27.17
C GLU A 224 -7.05 17.28 -27.42
N PRO A 225 -7.84 17.58 -26.36
CA PRO A 225 -9.21 18.09 -26.54
C PRO A 225 -9.26 19.47 -27.22
N ASP A 226 -8.19 20.26 -27.11
CA ASP A 226 -8.10 21.63 -27.65
C ASP A 226 -7.27 21.74 -28.92
N ALA A 227 -7.01 20.63 -29.60
CA ALA A 227 -6.27 20.65 -30.87
C ALA A 227 -7.00 21.53 -31.89
N ALA A 228 -6.40 22.66 -32.23
CA ALA A 228 -6.93 23.63 -33.19
C ALA A 228 -7.05 23.05 -34.62
N SER A 229 -6.32 21.98 -34.91
CA SER A 229 -6.32 21.28 -36.19
C SER A 229 -6.99 19.92 -36.09
N PRO A 230 -7.91 19.58 -36.99
CA PRO A 230 -8.46 18.23 -37.07
C PRO A 230 -7.40 17.12 -37.21
N TRP A 231 -6.23 17.46 -37.75
CA TRP A 231 -5.12 16.54 -38.01
C TRP A 231 -4.33 16.18 -36.71
N THR A 232 -4.44 16.99 -35.69
CA THR A 232 -3.81 16.72 -34.38
C THR A 232 -4.77 16.03 -33.41
N ARG A 233 -6.06 15.91 -33.76
CA ARG A 233 -7.03 15.15 -32.98
C ARG A 233 -6.83 13.65 -33.20
N LEU A 234 -6.40 12.94 -32.17
CA LEU A 234 -6.25 11.48 -32.19
C LEU A 234 -7.62 10.78 -32.01
N GLU A 235 -8.60 11.15 -32.83
CA GLU A 235 -9.98 10.62 -32.79
C GLU A 235 -10.14 9.36 -33.66
N GLY A 236 -9.04 8.81 -34.15
CA GLY A 236 -9.06 7.58 -34.95
C GLY A 236 -9.66 7.75 -36.33
N TRP A 237 -9.63 8.96 -36.92
CA TRP A 237 -10.12 9.16 -38.28
C TRP A 237 -9.25 8.42 -39.31
N GLN A 238 -9.86 7.60 -40.15
CA GLN A 238 -9.23 6.95 -41.29
C GLN A 238 -10.09 7.09 -42.55
N LEU A 239 -9.44 7.33 -43.69
CA LEU A 239 -10.11 7.35 -44.98
C LEU A 239 -10.47 5.88 -45.37
N ASN A 240 -11.77 5.61 -45.53
CA ASN A 240 -12.30 4.29 -45.93
C ASN A 240 -12.00 3.13 -44.97
N GLY A 241 -11.85 3.37 -43.69
CA GLY A 241 -11.60 2.34 -42.68
C GLY A 241 -12.11 2.72 -41.27
N SER A 242 -12.16 1.71 -40.39
CA SER A 242 -12.37 1.90 -38.95
C SER A 242 -11.01 1.90 -38.24
N ALA A 243 -10.66 2.99 -37.58
CA ALA A 243 -9.43 3.04 -36.81
C ALA A 243 -9.53 2.18 -35.57
N HIS A 244 -8.44 1.58 -35.18
CA HIS A 244 -8.29 0.89 -33.93
C HIS A 244 -6.88 1.11 -33.35
N ASP A 245 -6.77 1.00 -32.04
CA ASP A 245 -5.50 0.96 -31.30
C ASP A 245 -5.40 -0.36 -30.56
N THR A 246 -4.20 -0.92 -30.49
CA THR A 246 -3.92 -2.14 -29.74
C THR A 246 -3.11 -1.77 -28.51
N LEU A 247 -3.69 -1.98 -27.35
CA LEU A 247 -3.07 -1.73 -26.05
C LEU A 247 -2.65 -3.05 -25.44
N VAL A 248 -1.44 -3.09 -24.87
CA VAL A 248 -0.93 -4.24 -24.13
C VAL A 248 -0.61 -3.79 -22.71
N PHE A 249 -1.20 -4.49 -21.75
CA PHE A 249 -0.93 -4.28 -20.34
C PHE A 249 -0.26 -5.53 -19.75
N ALA A 250 0.80 -5.33 -18.96
CA ALA A 250 1.34 -6.40 -18.13
C ALA A 250 0.79 -6.25 -16.70
N ASP A 251 0.31 -7.38 -16.16
CA ASP A 251 -0.21 -7.57 -14.82
C ASP A 251 0.64 -8.65 -14.13
N GLY A 252 1.72 -8.23 -13.48
CA GLY A 252 2.81 -9.12 -13.10
C GLY A 252 3.42 -9.80 -14.31
N ASP A 253 3.51 -11.13 -14.27
CA ASP A 253 4.06 -11.94 -15.37
C ASP A 253 3.08 -12.16 -16.54
N ARG A 254 1.83 -11.74 -16.38
CA ARG A 254 0.78 -11.93 -17.38
C ARG A 254 0.63 -10.69 -18.26
N GLN A 255 0.65 -10.90 -19.58
CA GLN A 255 0.30 -9.86 -20.54
C GLN A 255 -1.14 -10.03 -21.03
N VAL A 256 -1.86 -8.90 -21.10
CA VAL A 256 -3.22 -8.84 -21.65
C VAL A 256 -3.24 -7.83 -22.79
N THR A 257 -3.67 -8.30 -23.95
CA THR A 257 -3.84 -7.47 -25.14
C THR A 257 -5.31 -7.15 -25.31
N LEU A 258 -5.63 -5.90 -25.57
CA LEU A 258 -6.96 -5.46 -25.96
C LEU A 258 -6.91 -4.57 -27.20
N VAL A 259 -8.00 -4.53 -27.93
CA VAL A 259 -8.15 -3.69 -29.14
C VAL A 259 -9.26 -2.66 -28.87
N ALA A 260 -8.95 -1.41 -29.09
CA ALA A 260 -9.89 -0.29 -28.97
C ALA A 260 -10.27 0.21 -30.38
N HIS A 261 -11.46 -0.11 -30.84
CA HIS A 261 -12.02 0.49 -32.06
C HIS A 261 -12.63 1.85 -31.76
N PHE A 262 -12.27 2.84 -32.53
CA PHE A 262 -12.86 4.17 -32.45
C PHE A 262 -14.25 4.15 -33.06
N VAL A 263 -15.26 4.57 -32.29
CA VAL A 263 -16.66 4.66 -32.72
C VAL A 263 -17.22 6.04 -32.43
N ALA A 264 -18.35 6.40 -33.02
CA ALA A 264 -18.99 7.67 -32.74
C ALA A 264 -19.31 7.80 -31.23
N GLY A 265 -18.73 8.82 -30.58
CA GLY A 265 -18.94 9.12 -29.16
C GLY A 265 -18.13 8.27 -28.17
N GLY A 266 -17.19 7.44 -28.63
CA GLY A 266 -16.37 6.64 -27.71
C GLY A 266 -15.55 5.53 -28.36
N TYR A 267 -15.55 4.39 -27.73
CA TYR A 267 -14.74 3.24 -28.13
C TYR A 267 -15.55 1.94 -28.00
N ARG A 268 -15.26 0.97 -28.87
CA ARG A 268 -15.60 -0.43 -28.67
C ARG A 268 -14.32 -1.16 -28.29
N LEU A 269 -14.23 -1.58 -27.03
CA LEU A 269 -13.08 -2.29 -26.49
C LEU A 269 -13.31 -3.79 -26.62
N ILE A 270 -12.35 -4.49 -27.20
CA ILE A 270 -12.35 -5.97 -27.26
C ILE A 270 -11.49 -6.42 -26.07
N LEU A 271 -12.13 -6.87 -25.01
CA LEU A 271 -11.54 -7.35 -23.78
C LEU A 271 -11.51 -8.89 -23.75
N PRO A 272 -10.78 -9.53 -22.81
CA PRO A 272 -10.78 -10.99 -22.68
C PRO A 272 -12.17 -11.61 -22.50
N GLY A 273 -13.08 -10.96 -21.78
CA GLY A 273 -14.47 -11.42 -21.58
C GLY A 273 -15.43 -11.06 -22.71
N GLY A 274 -14.99 -10.29 -23.70
CA GLY A 274 -15.78 -9.91 -24.85
C GLY A 274 -15.77 -8.41 -25.15
N PRO A 275 -16.48 -7.99 -26.22
CA PRO A 275 -16.56 -6.59 -26.60
C PRO A 275 -17.47 -5.79 -25.67
N VAL A 276 -17.04 -4.57 -25.32
CA VAL A 276 -17.84 -3.61 -24.54
C VAL A 276 -17.82 -2.25 -25.23
N ASP A 277 -18.94 -1.52 -25.20
CA ASP A 277 -19.01 -0.14 -25.65
C ASP A 277 -18.65 0.79 -24.47
N ALA A 278 -17.72 1.70 -24.69
CA ALA A 278 -17.17 2.53 -23.65
C ALA A 278 -16.93 3.97 -24.08
N SER A 279 -17.15 4.91 -23.15
CA SER A 279 -16.77 6.31 -23.31
C SER A 279 -16.24 6.86 -21.99
N ALA A 280 -15.40 7.89 -22.05
CA ALA A 280 -14.87 8.50 -20.83
C ALA A 280 -14.45 9.95 -21.04
N THR A 281 -14.43 10.67 -19.91
CA THR A 281 -13.75 11.96 -19.74
C THR A 281 -12.68 11.79 -18.69
N LEU A 282 -11.49 12.35 -18.93
CA LEU A 282 -10.36 12.33 -18.01
C LEU A 282 -10.07 13.78 -17.59
N GLY A 283 -10.13 14.04 -16.30
CA GLY A 283 -9.76 15.32 -15.71
C GLY A 283 -8.24 15.50 -15.61
N PRO A 284 -7.77 16.73 -15.41
CA PRO A 284 -6.34 17.03 -15.27
C PRO A 284 -5.71 16.43 -14.01
N ASP A 285 -6.53 16.11 -13.00
CA ASP A 285 -6.17 15.46 -11.75
C ASP A 285 -6.16 13.92 -11.85
N GLY A 286 -6.42 13.38 -13.05
CA GLY A 286 -6.52 11.93 -13.27
C GLY A 286 -7.90 11.34 -12.97
N ALA A 287 -8.88 12.13 -12.54
CA ALA A 287 -10.24 11.66 -12.32
C ALA A 287 -10.88 11.22 -13.64
N LEU A 288 -11.19 9.93 -13.75
CA LEU A 288 -11.82 9.30 -14.91
C LEU A 288 -13.29 9.04 -14.63
N ALA A 289 -14.17 9.70 -15.38
CA ALA A 289 -15.58 9.37 -15.44
C ALA A 289 -15.85 8.57 -16.72
N ALA A 290 -16.20 7.31 -16.59
CA ALA A 290 -16.42 6.38 -17.69
C ALA A 290 -17.85 5.85 -17.72
N THR A 291 -18.33 5.52 -18.91
CA THR A 291 -19.53 4.71 -19.12
C THR A 291 -19.09 3.46 -19.87
N ILE A 292 -19.34 2.28 -19.32
CA ILE A 292 -18.98 0.98 -19.89
C ILE A 292 -20.28 0.16 -19.97
N ASP A 293 -20.71 -0.22 -21.18
CA ASP A 293 -21.99 -0.90 -21.42
C ASP A 293 -23.20 -0.22 -20.74
N GLY A 294 -23.22 1.11 -20.75
CA GLY A 294 -24.30 1.90 -20.13
C GLY A 294 -24.13 2.12 -18.62
N TYR A 295 -23.19 1.46 -17.95
CA TYR A 295 -22.94 1.64 -16.53
C TYR A 295 -21.90 2.71 -16.26
N ARG A 296 -22.24 3.69 -15.44
CA ARG A 296 -21.29 4.71 -15.00
C ARG A 296 -20.27 4.14 -14.02
N ARG A 297 -19.00 4.46 -14.25
CA ARG A 297 -17.85 4.10 -13.43
C ARG A 297 -16.99 5.33 -13.17
N HIS A 298 -16.40 5.37 -11.97
CA HIS A 298 -15.44 6.39 -11.58
C HIS A 298 -14.16 5.69 -11.14
N ALA A 299 -13.04 6.22 -11.59
CA ALA A 299 -11.71 5.78 -11.18
C ALA A 299 -10.77 6.97 -11.19
N ASP A 300 -9.67 6.89 -10.43
CA ASP A 300 -8.58 7.83 -10.62
C ASP A 300 -7.43 7.08 -11.32
N ILE A 301 -6.90 7.70 -12.35
CA ILE A 301 -5.83 7.14 -13.19
C ILE A 301 -4.56 7.93 -12.91
N VAL A 302 -3.55 7.22 -12.45
CA VAL A 302 -2.21 7.78 -12.26
C VAL A 302 -1.25 7.04 -13.16
N ARG A 303 -0.46 7.78 -13.92
CA ARG A 303 0.57 7.23 -14.79
C ARG A 303 1.94 7.79 -14.45
N HIS A 304 2.90 6.89 -14.22
CA HIS A 304 4.30 7.24 -14.05
C HIS A 304 5.14 6.36 -14.99
N GLY A 305 5.72 6.98 -16.02
CA GLY A 305 6.43 6.22 -17.07
C GLY A 305 5.53 5.19 -17.76
N ALA A 306 5.91 3.92 -17.65
CA ALA A 306 5.15 2.79 -18.16
C ALA A 306 4.07 2.29 -17.18
N GLU A 307 4.20 2.58 -15.89
CA GLU A 307 3.23 2.16 -14.87
C GLU A 307 1.98 3.02 -14.91
N LEU A 308 0.84 2.35 -14.81
CA LEU A 308 -0.49 2.96 -14.78
C LEU A 308 -1.26 2.34 -13.61
N THR A 309 -1.58 3.15 -12.63
CA THR A 309 -2.38 2.74 -11.47
C THR A 309 -3.82 3.19 -11.64
N VAL A 310 -4.74 2.24 -11.56
CA VAL A 310 -6.19 2.46 -11.57
C VAL A 310 -6.70 2.34 -10.14
N PHE A 311 -7.24 3.42 -9.59
CA PHE A 311 -7.87 3.44 -8.28
C PHE A 311 -9.38 3.34 -8.41
N GLN A 312 -9.97 2.34 -7.77
CA GLN A 312 -11.41 2.15 -7.62
C GLN A 312 -11.75 2.08 -6.13
N GLY A 313 -12.07 3.23 -5.54
CA GLY A 313 -12.15 3.36 -4.07
C GLY A 313 -10.79 3.08 -3.43
N ALA A 314 -10.75 2.22 -2.41
CA ALA A 314 -9.51 1.85 -1.73
C ALA A 314 -8.68 0.79 -2.47
N VAL A 315 -9.19 0.23 -3.57
CA VAL A 315 -8.47 -0.76 -4.37
C VAL A 315 -7.65 -0.04 -5.43
N ALA A 316 -6.35 -0.30 -5.45
CA ALA A 316 -5.43 0.16 -6.46
C ALA A 316 -4.91 -1.04 -7.26
N ARG A 317 -4.93 -0.94 -8.59
CA ARG A 317 -4.32 -1.93 -9.47
C ARG A 317 -3.31 -1.25 -10.38
N THR A 318 -2.06 -1.62 -10.25
CA THR A 318 -0.97 -1.12 -11.11
C THR A 318 -0.75 -2.10 -12.24
N LEU A 319 -0.75 -1.57 -13.46
CA LEU A 319 -0.48 -2.27 -14.70
C LEU A 319 0.69 -1.59 -15.40
N VAL A 320 1.49 -2.35 -16.15
CA VAL A 320 2.53 -1.76 -16.99
C VAL A 320 2.00 -1.66 -18.42
N VAL A 321 2.00 -0.46 -18.95
CA VAL A 321 1.66 -0.22 -20.39
C VAL A 321 2.86 -0.64 -21.23
N VAL A 322 2.71 -1.73 -21.97
CA VAL A 322 3.80 -2.30 -22.78
C VAL A 322 3.92 -1.54 -24.10
N ASP A 323 5.05 -0.88 -24.31
CA ASP A 323 5.42 -0.34 -25.61
C ASP A 323 5.96 -1.47 -26.47
N ARG A 324 5.18 -1.86 -27.49
CA ARG A 324 5.51 -2.97 -28.40
C ARG A 324 6.77 -2.68 -29.25
N LEU A 325 7.05 -1.41 -29.52
CA LEU A 325 8.24 -1.04 -30.30
C LEU A 325 9.50 -1.15 -29.44
N ALA A 326 9.44 -0.67 -28.20
CA ALA A 326 10.54 -0.80 -27.24
C ALA A 326 10.75 -2.24 -26.72
N ALA A 327 9.70 -3.08 -26.73
CA ALA A 327 9.77 -4.47 -26.29
C ALA A 327 10.53 -5.37 -27.30
N ALA A 328 10.51 -5.03 -28.59
CA ALA A 328 11.24 -5.78 -29.61
C ALA A 328 12.76 -5.74 -29.41
N ASP A 329 13.28 -4.68 -28.80
CA ASP A 329 14.73 -4.52 -28.51
C ASP A 329 15.19 -5.30 -27.27
N ARG A 330 14.26 -5.79 -26.42
CA ARG A 330 14.58 -6.47 -25.14
C ARG A 330 14.46 -8.00 -25.19
N SER A 331 14.16 -8.61 -26.32
CA SER A 331 14.02 -10.06 -26.47
C SER A 331 15.39 -10.78 -26.43
N GLY A 332 15.99 -10.84 -25.23
CA GLY A 332 17.28 -11.49 -24.99
C GLY A 332 17.54 -11.91 -23.54
N GLU A 333 16.60 -11.73 -22.62
CA GLU A 333 16.83 -12.02 -21.20
C GLU A 333 16.23 -13.38 -20.78
N GLY A 334 17.14 -14.38 -20.66
CA GLY A 334 16.82 -15.76 -20.28
C GLY A 334 16.42 -15.96 -18.82
N LEU A 335 15.72 -17.07 -18.61
CA LEU A 335 15.34 -17.68 -17.33
C LEU A 335 16.58 -17.88 -16.44
N GLY A 336 16.54 -17.38 -15.19
CA GLY A 336 17.55 -17.72 -14.19
C GLY A 336 18.12 -16.59 -13.34
N ARG A 337 17.58 -15.37 -13.41
CA ARG A 337 18.03 -14.26 -12.56
C ARG A 337 17.24 -14.19 -11.27
N LEU A 338 17.93 -14.38 -10.16
CA LEU A 338 17.36 -14.21 -8.83
C LEU A 338 17.59 -12.76 -8.38
N ILE A 339 16.51 -12.04 -8.22
CA ILE A 339 16.51 -10.61 -7.88
C ILE A 339 16.27 -10.38 -6.39
N ALA A 340 16.76 -9.27 -5.87
CA ALA A 340 16.43 -8.80 -4.53
C ALA A 340 14.93 -8.44 -4.47
N PRO A 341 14.15 -9.06 -3.57
CA PRO A 341 12.71 -8.81 -3.45
C PRO A 341 12.40 -7.46 -2.79
N MET A 342 13.38 -6.84 -2.19
CA MET A 342 13.32 -5.55 -1.51
C MET A 342 14.73 -4.97 -1.43
N PRO A 343 14.92 -3.65 -1.30
CA PRO A 343 16.22 -3.10 -1.04
C PRO A 343 16.67 -3.44 0.38
N GLY A 344 17.94 -3.83 0.52
CA GLY A 344 18.49 -4.25 1.79
C GLY A 344 19.99 -4.49 1.75
N ARG A 345 20.55 -4.80 2.91
CA ARG A 345 21.95 -5.16 3.04
C ARG A 345 22.13 -6.67 2.92
N ILE A 346 23.07 -7.12 2.13
CA ILE A 346 23.45 -8.53 2.07
C ILE A 346 24.14 -8.93 3.37
N VAL A 347 23.53 -9.81 4.14
CA VAL A 347 24.08 -10.31 5.43
C VAL A 347 25.02 -11.48 5.18
N ALA A 348 24.63 -12.40 4.32
CA ALA A 348 25.41 -13.58 4.01
C ALA A 348 25.20 -14.04 2.57
N VAL A 349 26.27 -14.54 1.96
CA VAL A 349 26.27 -15.21 0.64
C VAL A 349 26.74 -16.65 0.89
N HIS A 350 25.87 -17.63 0.58
CA HIS A 350 26.11 -19.05 0.86
C HIS A 350 26.59 -19.85 -0.35
N VAL A 351 26.73 -19.18 -1.51
CA VAL A 351 27.08 -19.84 -2.77
C VAL A 351 28.16 -19.07 -3.51
N ALA A 352 28.90 -19.76 -4.38
CA ALA A 352 29.91 -19.20 -5.26
C ALA A 352 29.61 -19.50 -6.72
N ALA A 353 30.12 -18.68 -7.64
CA ALA A 353 30.02 -18.95 -9.07
C ALA A 353 30.62 -20.33 -9.43
N GLY A 354 29.92 -21.11 -10.26
CA GLY A 354 30.27 -22.48 -10.61
C GLY A 354 29.74 -23.55 -9.63
N GLN A 355 29.15 -23.19 -8.51
CA GLN A 355 28.61 -24.13 -7.54
C GLN A 355 27.27 -24.70 -7.99
N ALA A 356 27.10 -26.04 -7.89
CA ALA A 356 25.81 -26.69 -8.07
C ALA A 356 24.91 -26.44 -6.86
N VAL A 357 23.64 -26.16 -7.10
CA VAL A 357 22.62 -25.90 -6.06
C VAL A 357 21.39 -26.74 -6.32
N LEU A 358 20.70 -27.09 -5.23
CA LEU A 358 19.45 -27.83 -5.25
C LEU A 358 18.27 -26.88 -5.01
N ARG A 359 17.11 -27.21 -5.53
CA ARG A 359 15.86 -26.46 -5.28
C ARG A 359 15.65 -26.28 -3.77
N GLY A 360 15.37 -25.05 -3.35
CA GLY A 360 15.16 -24.69 -1.96
C GLY A 360 16.46 -24.46 -1.16
N GLN A 361 17.64 -24.61 -1.76
CA GLN A 361 18.91 -24.30 -1.12
C GLN A 361 19.03 -22.79 -0.89
N LYS A 362 19.51 -22.40 0.30
CA LYS A 362 19.79 -21.00 0.64
C LYS A 362 20.95 -20.46 -0.20
N LEU A 363 20.74 -19.36 -0.86
CA LEU A 363 21.75 -18.72 -1.72
C LEU A 363 22.31 -17.46 -1.08
N VAL A 364 21.45 -16.54 -0.69
CA VAL A 364 21.81 -15.24 -0.11
C VAL A 364 20.82 -14.88 0.98
N VAL A 365 21.30 -14.23 2.04
CA VAL A 365 20.47 -13.63 3.08
C VAL A 365 20.59 -12.11 2.98
N LEU A 366 19.44 -11.47 2.87
CA LEU A 366 19.28 -10.02 2.77
C LEU A 366 18.56 -9.52 4.02
N GLU A 367 19.08 -8.49 4.67
CA GLU A 367 18.46 -7.81 5.81
C GLU A 367 17.87 -6.47 5.34
N ALA A 368 16.60 -6.24 5.65
CA ALA A 368 15.92 -4.98 5.44
C ALA A 368 15.00 -4.69 6.61
N MET A 369 15.03 -3.47 7.14
CA MET A 369 14.09 -3.00 8.18
C MET A 369 13.97 -3.96 9.39
N LYS A 370 15.10 -4.51 9.85
CA LYS A 370 15.18 -5.47 10.98
C LYS A 370 14.60 -6.86 10.69
N MET A 371 14.36 -7.21 9.43
CA MET A 371 13.92 -8.53 9.00
C MET A 371 14.95 -9.15 8.07
N GLU A 372 15.21 -10.45 8.24
CA GLU A 372 16.06 -11.21 7.34
C GLU A 372 15.20 -11.95 6.30
N HIS A 373 15.54 -11.76 5.03
CA HIS A 373 14.94 -12.48 3.91
C HIS A 373 15.98 -13.39 3.25
N THR A 374 15.65 -14.69 3.12
CA THR A 374 16.54 -15.66 2.49
C THR A 374 16.09 -15.90 1.04
N ILE A 375 16.97 -15.64 0.08
CA ILE A 375 16.78 -15.98 -1.33
C ILE A 375 17.16 -17.46 -1.51
N LEU A 376 16.21 -18.26 -2.00
CA LEU A 376 16.36 -19.70 -2.21
C LEU A 376 16.49 -20.00 -3.71
N ALA A 377 17.13 -21.13 -4.04
CA ALA A 377 17.19 -21.65 -5.40
C ALA A 377 15.79 -22.14 -5.84
N PRO A 378 15.24 -21.66 -6.98
CA PRO A 378 13.91 -22.03 -7.46
C PRO A 378 13.88 -23.44 -8.06
N ALA A 379 15.01 -23.92 -8.56
CA ALA A 379 15.22 -25.23 -9.18
C ALA A 379 16.67 -25.69 -8.97
N ASP A 380 16.95 -26.95 -9.31
CA ASP A 380 18.31 -27.47 -9.38
C ASP A 380 19.07 -26.78 -10.53
N GLY A 381 20.32 -26.36 -10.28
CA GLY A 381 21.09 -25.62 -11.28
C GLY A 381 22.55 -25.41 -10.89
N ILE A 382 23.23 -24.59 -11.68
CA ILE A 382 24.60 -24.15 -11.42
C ILE A 382 24.58 -22.62 -11.31
N VAL A 383 25.18 -22.09 -10.26
CA VAL A 383 25.32 -20.64 -10.06
C VAL A 383 26.29 -20.11 -11.13
N SER A 384 25.79 -19.31 -12.05
CA SER A 384 26.63 -18.69 -13.09
C SER A 384 27.33 -17.42 -12.60
N ARG A 385 26.67 -16.67 -11.71
CA ARG A 385 27.22 -15.42 -11.18
C ARG A 385 26.59 -15.05 -9.82
N VAL A 386 27.42 -14.46 -8.95
CA VAL A 386 27.02 -13.77 -7.73
C VAL A 386 27.47 -12.32 -7.85
N ARG A 387 26.56 -11.35 -7.71
CA ARG A 387 26.86 -9.92 -7.94
C ARG A 387 27.24 -9.16 -6.68
N PHE A 388 26.81 -9.59 -5.52
CA PHE A 388 26.96 -8.89 -4.27
C PHE A 388 27.77 -9.72 -3.27
N ALA A 389 28.53 -9.06 -2.43
CA ALA A 389 29.23 -9.64 -1.29
C ALA A 389 28.48 -9.33 0.02
N ALA A 390 28.78 -10.07 1.10
CA ALA A 390 28.28 -9.74 2.42
C ALA A 390 28.72 -8.32 2.83
N GLY A 391 27.76 -7.50 3.23
CA GLY A 391 27.95 -6.09 3.56
C GLY A 391 27.48 -5.11 2.49
N ASP A 392 27.28 -5.56 1.25
CA ASP A 392 26.84 -4.72 0.15
C ASP A 392 25.34 -4.35 0.28
N GLN A 393 24.96 -3.23 -0.34
CA GLN A 393 23.58 -2.78 -0.48
C GLN A 393 23.04 -3.22 -1.84
N ALA A 394 21.87 -3.86 -1.83
CA ALA A 394 21.11 -4.23 -3.04
C ALA A 394 19.84 -3.41 -3.11
N ALA A 395 19.48 -2.88 -4.28
CA ALA A 395 18.18 -2.27 -4.53
C ALA A 395 17.14 -3.36 -4.89
N GLU A 396 15.86 -3.04 -4.74
CA GLU A 396 14.79 -3.92 -5.22
C GLU A 396 14.94 -4.13 -6.73
N GLY A 397 14.82 -5.41 -7.17
CA GLY A 397 15.01 -5.76 -8.57
C GLY A 397 16.46 -5.99 -9.00
N ASP A 398 17.45 -5.69 -8.15
CA ASP A 398 18.85 -6.02 -8.46
C ASP A 398 19.04 -7.52 -8.58
N GLU A 399 19.74 -7.96 -9.64
CA GLU A 399 20.16 -9.35 -9.81
C GLU A 399 21.19 -9.70 -8.75
N VAL A 400 20.82 -10.56 -7.80
CA VAL A 400 21.71 -10.97 -6.70
C VAL A 400 22.53 -12.19 -7.11
N VAL A 401 21.84 -13.19 -7.68
CA VAL A 401 22.44 -14.45 -8.16
C VAL A 401 21.83 -14.80 -9.51
N ALA A 402 22.65 -15.27 -10.43
CA ALA A 402 22.18 -15.89 -11.66
C ALA A 402 22.47 -17.40 -11.62
N CYS A 403 21.47 -18.22 -12.01
CA CYS A 403 21.59 -19.65 -12.11
C CYS A 403 21.30 -20.11 -13.54
N GLU A 404 22.01 -21.14 -14.00
CA GLU A 404 21.80 -21.79 -15.31
C GLU A 404 21.33 -23.23 -15.09
N GLU A 405 20.56 -23.77 -16.02
CA GLU A 405 20.21 -25.18 -16.01
C GLU A 405 21.46 -26.06 -16.10
N PRO A 406 21.50 -27.23 -15.43
CA PRO A 406 22.62 -28.16 -15.55
C PRO A 406 22.77 -28.54 -17.02
N ARG A 407 23.90 -28.24 -17.61
CA ARG A 407 24.18 -28.72 -18.99
C ARG A 407 24.25 -30.25 -18.94
N GLU A 408 23.31 -30.92 -19.58
CA GLU A 408 23.44 -32.35 -19.85
C GLU A 408 24.77 -32.59 -20.57
N ARG A 409 25.66 -33.33 -19.90
CA ARG A 409 26.88 -33.81 -20.59
C ARG A 409 26.44 -34.77 -21.72
N LYS A 410 26.58 -34.31 -22.95
CA LYS A 410 26.55 -35.21 -24.10
C LYS A 410 27.74 -36.17 -24.09
#